data_a17bbf0b66ee1b00024fbe45d0e57f94
#
_entry.id   a17bbf0b66ee1b00024fbe45d0e57f94
#
_cell.length_a   1.000
_cell.length_b   1.000
_cell.length_c   1.000
_cell.angle_alpha   90.00
_cell.angle_beta   90.00
_cell.angle_gamma   90.00
#
_symmetry.space_group_name_H-M   'P 1'
#
loop_
_entity.id
_entity.type
_entity.pdbx_description
1 polymer ?
#
loop_
_entity_poly.entity_id
_entity_poly.type
_entity_poly.pdbx_seq_one_letter_code
_entity_poly.pdbx_strand_id
1 'polypeptide(L)'
;MSQFFSAEFLAWLNQHATEIDQSNQYADELFQRIANEGIFKIGVPENLGGVGGDFKQTIAAVREISTYSLTAGFISWGHRTLIQNLLSSENRAPRERWLTDLLVGNLSGGTGLSNAVKFLSGIEELQVKIIEKDGKRYLQGRLPWITNLTAKGFVTIIAAEYENGSNAPIIVALPSNAQGVVRTKELSLVALQGSNTVAVELNHVELDPDWIIANNAEEYLAAVRPTFLGLQCAMAFGLAARSLAEVKNALDYVENRSVLKPEYDVQVQKLADLEQRLAQGLAQENYFIENPKALFNIRIEVVDVVAQSLLLELQASGGRGYLQNAGSDFIRRWREGAFLPVVTPSALQLKTILQAV
;
A
#
# COMPACT_ATOMS: atom_id res chain seq x y z
N MET A 1 -4.37 17.99 -16.79
CA MET A 1 -5.49 17.89 -15.83
C MET A 1 -5.43 16.51 -15.20
N SER A 2 -5.76 16.40 -13.92
CA SER A 2 -5.91 15.10 -13.24
C SER A 2 -7.02 14.28 -13.89
N GLN A 3 -6.83 12.95 -13.91
CA GLN A 3 -7.82 12.02 -14.43
C GLN A 3 -8.74 11.51 -13.32
N PHE A 4 -8.26 11.46 -12.07
CA PHE A 4 -8.92 10.76 -10.98
C PHE A 4 -9.33 11.67 -9.81
N PHE A 5 -8.79 12.87 -9.72
CA PHE A 5 -8.94 13.74 -8.57
C PHE A 5 -9.38 15.15 -8.95
N SER A 6 -10.22 15.75 -8.12
CA SER A 6 -10.62 17.14 -8.26
C SER A 6 -9.44 18.08 -8.02
N ALA A 7 -9.43 19.24 -8.69
CA ALA A 7 -8.41 20.27 -8.48
C ALA A 7 -8.40 20.78 -7.03
N GLU A 8 -9.57 20.84 -6.38
CA GLU A 8 -9.72 21.23 -4.99
C GLU A 8 -9.01 20.25 -4.05
N PHE A 9 -9.25 18.95 -4.21
CA PHE A 9 -8.59 17.93 -3.40
C PHE A 9 -7.08 17.95 -3.60
N LEU A 10 -6.59 18.03 -4.83
CA LEU A 10 -5.15 18.06 -5.10
C LEU A 10 -4.47 19.32 -4.53
N ALA A 11 -5.14 20.48 -4.58
CA ALA A 11 -4.65 21.70 -3.95
C ALA A 11 -4.56 21.55 -2.44
N TRP A 12 -5.61 21.03 -1.80
CA TRP A 12 -5.62 20.74 -0.38
C TRP A 12 -4.52 19.74 0.02
N LEU A 13 -4.39 18.65 -0.72
CA LEU A 13 -3.38 17.62 -0.46
C LEU A 13 -1.96 18.19 -0.57
N ASN A 14 -1.70 18.98 -1.60
CA ASN A 14 -0.39 19.62 -1.79
C ASN A 14 -0.07 20.61 -0.66
N GLN A 15 -1.07 21.35 -0.17
CA GLN A 15 -0.91 22.30 0.93
C GLN A 15 -0.57 21.59 2.25
N HIS A 16 -1.20 20.45 2.54
CA HIS A 16 -1.09 19.76 3.83
C HIS A 16 -0.15 18.53 3.80
N ALA A 17 0.47 18.22 2.67
CA ALA A 17 1.27 17.00 2.49
C ALA A 17 2.39 16.84 3.54
N THR A 18 3.06 17.91 3.94
CA THR A 18 4.12 17.88 4.94
C THR A 18 3.57 17.61 6.36
N GLU A 19 2.45 18.20 6.72
CA GLU A 19 1.80 17.97 8.01
C GLU A 19 1.21 16.56 8.10
N ILE A 20 0.63 16.09 7.00
CA ILE A 20 0.14 14.70 6.84
C ILE A 20 1.27 13.68 7.01
N ASP A 21 2.48 13.98 6.49
CA ASP A 21 3.64 13.11 6.66
C ASP A 21 4.13 13.06 8.13
N GLN A 22 3.98 14.15 8.87
CA GLN A 22 4.60 14.31 10.19
C GLN A 22 3.64 14.19 11.39
N SER A 23 2.32 14.23 11.16
CA SER A 23 1.34 14.21 12.24
C SER A 23 0.06 13.43 11.87
N ASN A 24 -0.71 13.06 12.90
CA ASN A 24 -2.03 12.43 12.74
C ASN A 24 -3.17 13.47 12.61
N GLN A 25 -2.86 14.76 12.62
CA GLN A 25 -3.86 15.83 12.67
C GLN A 25 -4.91 15.72 11.57
N TYR A 26 -4.49 15.37 10.35
CA TYR A 26 -5.37 15.25 9.18
C TYR A 26 -5.67 13.79 8.79
N ALA A 27 -5.28 12.80 9.59
CA ALA A 27 -5.35 11.39 9.19
C ALA A 27 -6.78 10.93 8.81
N ASP A 28 -7.78 11.24 9.63
CA ASP A 28 -9.18 10.89 9.37
C ASP A 28 -9.79 11.75 8.25
N GLU A 29 -9.43 13.03 8.18
CA GLU A 29 -9.88 13.93 7.11
C GLU A 29 -9.30 13.49 5.76
N LEU A 30 -8.02 13.15 5.71
CA LEU A 30 -7.35 12.65 4.50
C LEU A 30 -8.06 11.41 3.97
N PHE A 31 -8.32 10.42 4.84
CA PHE A 31 -9.02 9.20 4.42
C PHE A 31 -10.40 9.50 3.84
N GLN A 32 -11.18 10.35 4.51
CA GLN A 32 -12.51 10.73 4.04
C GLN A 32 -12.47 11.52 2.72
N ARG A 33 -11.52 12.43 2.56
CA ARG A 33 -11.34 13.17 1.31
C ARG A 33 -10.98 12.24 0.14
N ILE A 34 -10.08 11.28 0.37
CA ILE A 34 -9.73 10.25 -0.63
C ILE A 34 -10.99 9.43 -1.03
N ALA A 35 -11.81 9.03 -0.06
CA ALA A 35 -13.05 8.29 -0.31
C ALA A 35 -14.04 9.11 -1.15
N ASN A 36 -14.16 10.41 -0.88
CA ASN A 36 -15.06 11.32 -1.58
C ASN A 36 -14.66 11.53 -3.06
N GLU A 37 -13.37 11.39 -3.41
CA GLU A 37 -12.92 11.38 -4.80
C GLU A 37 -13.33 10.09 -5.55
N GLY A 38 -13.84 9.09 -4.86
CA GLY A 38 -14.40 7.89 -5.46
C GLY A 38 -13.37 6.87 -5.94
N ILE A 39 -12.09 7.04 -5.63
CA ILE A 39 -11.02 6.14 -6.13
C ILE A 39 -11.16 4.71 -5.61
N PHE A 40 -11.83 4.50 -4.49
CA PHE A 40 -12.08 3.16 -3.95
C PHE A 40 -13.06 2.35 -4.78
N LYS A 41 -13.84 3.01 -5.65
CA LYS A 41 -14.82 2.41 -6.56
C LYS A 41 -14.24 2.00 -7.91
N ILE A 42 -13.05 2.50 -8.27
CA ILE A 42 -12.39 2.22 -9.55
C ILE A 42 -11.97 0.74 -9.60
N GLY A 43 -12.27 0.04 -10.69
CA GLY A 43 -11.97 -1.39 -10.85
C GLY A 43 -12.86 -2.31 -10.01
N VAL A 44 -13.93 -1.78 -9.41
CA VAL A 44 -14.99 -2.55 -8.74
C VAL A 44 -16.19 -2.63 -9.67
N PRO A 45 -16.80 -3.83 -9.86
CA PRO A 45 -17.97 -3.99 -10.72
C PRO A 45 -19.12 -3.07 -10.31
N GLU A 46 -19.85 -2.52 -11.29
CA GLU A 46 -20.98 -1.60 -11.06
C GLU A 46 -22.09 -2.23 -10.23
N ASN A 47 -22.40 -3.51 -10.47
CA ASN A 47 -23.39 -4.26 -9.69
C ASN A 47 -22.98 -4.52 -8.23
N LEU A 48 -21.75 -4.19 -7.86
CA LEU A 48 -21.22 -4.22 -6.48
C LEU A 48 -21.03 -2.81 -5.90
N GLY A 49 -21.54 -1.76 -6.55
CA GLY A 49 -21.44 -0.37 -6.11
C GLY A 49 -20.18 0.36 -6.57
N GLY A 50 -19.38 -0.24 -7.45
CA GLY A 50 -18.23 0.38 -8.09
C GLY A 50 -18.59 1.25 -9.29
N VAL A 51 -17.58 1.75 -9.98
CA VAL A 51 -17.70 2.51 -11.24
C VAL A 51 -17.19 1.71 -12.44
N GLY A 52 -16.92 0.42 -12.27
CA GLY A 52 -16.32 -0.41 -13.31
C GLY A 52 -14.85 -0.04 -13.55
N GLY A 53 -14.39 -0.29 -14.78
CA GLY A 53 -12.99 -0.11 -15.16
C GLY A 53 -12.14 -1.35 -14.86
N ASP A 54 -10.84 -1.20 -15.04
CA ASP A 54 -9.87 -2.27 -14.81
C ASP A 54 -8.89 -1.95 -13.67
N PHE A 55 -8.12 -2.94 -13.29
CA PHE A 55 -7.13 -2.80 -12.22
C PHE A 55 -5.98 -1.83 -12.59
N LYS A 56 -5.71 -1.62 -13.88
CA LYS A 56 -4.70 -0.66 -14.34
C LYS A 56 -5.13 0.79 -14.00
N GLN A 57 -6.42 1.08 -14.08
CA GLN A 57 -6.94 2.39 -13.66
C GLN A 57 -6.79 2.60 -12.15
N THR A 58 -6.96 1.54 -11.34
CA THR A 58 -6.67 1.60 -9.90
C THR A 58 -5.21 1.90 -9.63
N ILE A 59 -4.29 1.25 -10.35
CA ILE A 59 -2.85 1.51 -10.27
C ILE A 59 -2.55 2.96 -10.67
N ALA A 60 -3.15 3.45 -11.76
CA ALA A 60 -2.95 4.82 -12.23
C ALA A 60 -3.44 5.86 -11.19
N ALA A 61 -4.58 5.61 -10.53
CA ALA A 61 -5.07 6.49 -9.47
C ALA A 61 -4.14 6.51 -8.25
N VAL A 62 -3.64 5.34 -7.78
CA VAL A 62 -2.67 5.27 -6.68
C VAL A 62 -1.35 5.93 -7.06
N ARG A 63 -0.88 5.75 -8.30
CA ARG A 63 0.30 6.43 -8.82
C ARG A 63 0.12 7.96 -8.80
N GLU A 64 -1.02 8.45 -9.28
CA GLU A 64 -1.29 9.88 -9.35
C GLU A 64 -1.31 10.53 -7.96
N ILE A 65 -2.06 9.99 -7.00
CA ILE A 65 -2.12 10.55 -5.64
C ILE A 65 -0.74 10.54 -4.95
N SER A 66 0.08 9.53 -5.24
CA SER A 66 1.45 9.40 -4.70
C SER A 66 2.42 10.43 -5.24
N THR A 67 2.10 11.14 -6.33
CA THR A 67 2.89 12.29 -6.79
C THR A 67 2.74 13.50 -5.86
N TYR A 68 1.65 13.57 -5.11
CA TYR A 68 1.36 14.67 -4.17
C TYR A 68 1.73 14.29 -2.73
N SER A 69 1.41 13.07 -2.30
CA SER A 69 1.71 12.57 -0.95
C SER A 69 1.82 11.05 -0.98
N LEU A 70 2.96 10.52 -0.54
CA LEU A 70 3.11 9.07 -0.39
C LEU A 70 2.23 8.53 0.75
N THR A 71 1.97 9.34 1.79
CA THR A 71 1.02 8.97 2.86
C THR A 71 -0.37 8.71 2.29
N ALA A 72 -0.87 9.59 1.42
CA ALA A 72 -2.15 9.39 0.74
C ALA A 72 -2.14 8.17 -0.18
N GLY A 73 -1.04 7.94 -0.91
CA GLY A 73 -0.82 6.73 -1.69
C GLY A 73 -0.82 5.46 -0.85
N PHE A 74 -0.20 5.49 0.32
CA PHE A 74 -0.10 4.35 1.24
C PHE A 74 -1.46 3.97 1.86
N ILE A 75 -2.26 4.97 2.25
CA ILE A 75 -3.65 4.77 2.67
C ILE A 75 -4.46 4.13 1.53
N SER A 76 -4.35 4.69 0.34
CA SER A 76 -5.08 4.21 -0.85
C SER A 76 -4.67 2.78 -1.22
N TRP A 77 -3.38 2.47 -1.17
CA TRP A 77 -2.86 1.12 -1.37
C TRP A 77 -3.44 0.12 -0.37
N GLY A 78 -3.37 0.41 0.94
CA GLY A 78 -3.85 -0.50 1.98
C GLY A 78 -5.35 -0.77 1.85
N HIS A 79 -6.13 0.29 1.64
CA HIS A 79 -7.58 0.22 1.50
C HIS A 79 -8.01 -0.55 0.23
N ARG A 80 -7.44 -0.20 -0.91
CA ARG A 80 -7.73 -0.88 -2.18
C ARG A 80 -7.28 -2.34 -2.19
N THR A 81 -6.18 -2.66 -1.50
CA THR A 81 -5.75 -4.04 -1.33
C THR A 81 -6.78 -4.86 -0.54
N LEU A 82 -7.34 -4.33 0.55
CA LEU A 82 -8.43 -5.00 1.26
C LEU A 82 -9.65 -5.22 0.33
N ILE A 83 -10.11 -4.17 -0.34
CA ILE A 83 -11.25 -4.28 -1.28
C ILE A 83 -10.98 -5.38 -2.32
N GLN A 84 -9.77 -5.41 -2.90
CA GLN A 84 -9.40 -6.44 -3.88
C GLN A 84 -9.45 -7.85 -3.29
N ASN A 85 -9.02 -8.03 -2.04
CA ASN A 85 -9.11 -9.32 -1.37
C ASN A 85 -10.58 -9.75 -1.16
N LEU A 86 -11.48 -8.81 -0.80
CA LEU A 86 -12.92 -9.13 -0.71
C LEU A 86 -13.53 -9.53 -2.06
N LEU A 87 -13.08 -8.89 -3.14
CA LEU A 87 -13.54 -9.20 -4.51
C LEU A 87 -13.02 -10.56 -5.01
N SER A 88 -11.81 -10.93 -4.63
CA SER A 88 -11.15 -12.17 -5.05
C SER A 88 -11.54 -13.39 -4.22
N SER A 89 -12.22 -13.21 -3.08
CA SER A 89 -12.65 -14.31 -2.22
C SER A 89 -13.81 -15.09 -2.83
N GLU A 90 -13.74 -16.41 -2.75
CA GLU A 90 -14.87 -17.30 -3.10
C GLU A 90 -16.01 -17.17 -2.07
N ASN A 91 -15.66 -16.93 -0.79
CA ASN A 91 -16.63 -16.61 0.24
C ASN A 91 -17.17 -15.20 0.02
N ARG A 92 -18.47 -15.08 -0.25
CA ARG A 92 -19.14 -13.81 -0.53
C ARG A 92 -19.50 -13.03 0.73
N ALA A 93 -19.61 -13.70 1.88
CA ALA A 93 -20.12 -13.10 3.11
C ALA A 93 -19.32 -11.86 3.56
N PRO A 94 -17.95 -11.84 3.57
CA PRO A 94 -17.20 -10.64 3.93
C PRO A 94 -17.47 -9.47 2.97
N ARG A 95 -17.57 -9.76 1.67
CA ARG A 95 -17.85 -8.76 0.65
C ARG A 95 -19.25 -8.17 0.81
N GLU A 96 -20.27 -9.01 0.97
CA GLU A 96 -21.65 -8.59 1.15
C GLU A 96 -21.85 -7.75 2.41
N ARG A 97 -21.05 -8.04 3.45
CA ARG A 97 -21.14 -7.36 4.74
C ARG A 97 -20.46 -5.99 4.76
N TRP A 98 -19.31 -5.81 4.10
CA TRP A 98 -18.48 -4.62 4.31
C TRP A 98 -18.16 -3.81 3.05
N LEU A 99 -18.32 -4.36 1.84
CA LEU A 99 -17.85 -3.69 0.63
C LEU A 99 -18.47 -2.30 0.45
N THR A 100 -19.79 -2.16 0.66
CA THR A 100 -20.48 -0.88 0.49
C THR A 100 -19.88 0.22 1.37
N ASP A 101 -19.66 -0.07 2.66
CA ASP A 101 -19.09 0.88 3.61
C ASP A 101 -17.63 1.21 3.32
N LEU A 102 -16.86 0.24 2.83
CA LEU A 102 -15.48 0.45 2.38
C LEU A 102 -15.42 1.35 1.13
N LEU A 103 -16.32 1.16 0.17
CA LEU A 103 -16.34 1.95 -1.08
C LEU A 103 -16.64 3.43 -0.87
N VAL A 104 -17.38 3.77 0.20
CA VAL A 104 -17.74 5.16 0.52
C VAL A 104 -16.95 5.74 1.71
N GLY A 105 -16.03 4.96 2.30
CA GLY A 105 -15.19 5.41 3.39
C GLY A 105 -15.87 5.46 4.77
N ASN A 106 -17.02 4.83 4.97
CA ASN A 106 -17.64 4.66 6.28
C ASN A 106 -16.80 3.74 7.19
N LEU A 107 -16.15 2.74 6.58
CA LEU A 107 -15.15 1.89 7.20
C LEU A 107 -13.81 2.08 6.50
N SER A 108 -12.74 2.12 7.28
CA SER A 108 -11.39 2.05 6.73
C SER A 108 -10.96 0.60 6.52
N GLY A 109 -9.99 0.39 5.64
CA GLY A 109 -9.49 -0.94 5.33
C GLY A 109 -7.97 -0.99 5.32
N GLY A 110 -7.41 -2.04 5.91
CA GLY A 110 -5.98 -2.25 5.96
C GLY A 110 -5.57 -3.70 5.74
N THR A 111 -4.26 -3.93 5.55
CA THR A 111 -3.71 -5.27 5.39
C THR A 111 -2.73 -5.59 6.51
N GLY A 112 -3.05 -6.58 7.33
CA GLY A 112 -2.16 -7.18 8.33
C GLY A 112 -1.34 -8.34 7.76
N LEU A 113 -1.03 -8.33 6.46
CA LEU A 113 -0.37 -9.43 5.75
C LEU A 113 1.16 -9.39 5.80
N SER A 114 1.76 -8.38 6.42
CA SER A 114 3.22 -8.27 6.54
C SER A 114 3.85 -9.52 7.17
N ASN A 115 3.27 -10.01 8.26
CA ASN A 115 3.71 -11.24 8.92
C ASN A 115 3.49 -12.49 8.03
N ALA A 116 2.35 -12.58 7.34
CA ALA A 116 2.05 -13.70 6.43
C ALA A 116 3.07 -13.81 5.29
N VAL A 117 3.43 -12.68 4.68
CA VAL A 117 4.44 -12.66 3.59
C VAL A 117 5.81 -13.10 4.10
N LYS A 118 6.21 -12.72 5.32
CA LYS A 118 7.46 -13.16 5.91
C LYS A 118 7.43 -14.64 6.30
N PHE A 119 6.30 -15.13 6.82
CA PHE A 119 6.08 -16.55 7.10
C PHE A 119 6.25 -17.40 5.84
N LEU A 120 5.59 -17.05 4.75
CA LEU A 120 5.71 -17.77 3.48
C LEU A 120 7.12 -17.71 2.87
N SER A 121 7.94 -16.74 3.30
CA SER A 121 9.35 -16.63 2.92
C SER A 121 10.28 -17.38 3.91
N GLY A 122 9.76 -18.08 4.90
CA GLY A 122 10.54 -18.80 5.92
C GLY A 122 11.31 -17.91 6.90
N ILE A 123 10.91 -16.63 7.03
CA ILE A 123 11.63 -15.63 7.84
C ILE A 123 11.14 -15.61 9.30
N GLU A 124 9.83 -15.75 9.50
CA GLU A 124 9.22 -15.73 10.84
C GLU A 124 7.96 -16.61 10.91
N GLU A 125 7.54 -16.99 12.12
CA GLU A 125 6.28 -17.71 12.36
C GLU A 125 5.07 -16.76 12.24
N LEU A 126 3.88 -17.33 11.99
CA LEU A 126 2.64 -16.55 12.05
C LEU A 126 2.34 -16.14 13.50
N GLN A 127 2.07 -14.84 13.67
CA GLN A 127 1.84 -14.22 14.97
C GLN A 127 0.40 -14.34 15.47
N VAL A 128 -0.52 -14.79 14.61
CA VAL A 128 -1.91 -15.04 14.97
C VAL A 128 -2.17 -16.54 14.91
N LYS A 129 -2.61 -17.08 16.05
CA LYS A 129 -2.97 -18.49 16.21
C LYS A 129 -4.48 -18.65 16.28
N ILE A 130 -4.96 -19.78 15.77
CA ILE A 130 -6.34 -20.25 15.92
C ILE A 130 -6.32 -21.31 17.01
N ILE A 131 -7.01 -21.00 18.12
CA ILE A 131 -7.17 -21.90 19.27
C ILE A 131 -8.55 -22.52 19.16
N GLU A 132 -8.62 -23.86 19.17
CA GLU A 132 -9.87 -24.60 19.20
C GLU A 132 -10.22 -24.99 20.64
N LYS A 133 -11.40 -24.55 21.09
CA LYS A 133 -11.89 -24.84 22.45
C LYS A 133 -13.41 -24.95 22.42
N ASP A 134 -13.94 -26.01 23.05
CA ASP A 134 -15.38 -26.25 23.22
C ASP A 134 -16.18 -26.18 21.91
N GLY A 135 -15.58 -26.67 20.79
CA GLY A 135 -16.20 -26.66 19.46
C GLY A 135 -16.19 -25.28 18.75
N LYS A 136 -15.56 -24.29 19.36
CA LYS A 136 -15.37 -22.96 18.78
C LYS A 136 -13.91 -22.69 18.46
N ARG A 137 -13.70 -21.72 17.55
CA ARG A 137 -12.37 -21.25 17.14
C ARG A 137 -12.17 -19.81 17.61
N TYR A 138 -11.00 -19.52 18.13
CA TYR A 138 -10.63 -18.20 18.64
C TYR A 138 -9.31 -17.75 18.03
N LEU A 139 -9.24 -16.48 17.62
CA LEU A 139 -8.01 -15.83 17.19
C LEU A 139 -7.29 -15.22 18.39
N GLN A 140 -5.99 -15.51 18.50
CA GLN A 140 -5.11 -15.00 19.55
C GLN A 140 -3.79 -14.55 18.95
N GLY A 141 -3.32 -13.33 19.29
CA GLY A 141 -2.01 -12.86 18.85
C GLY A 141 -1.93 -11.35 18.70
N ARG A 142 -0.89 -10.87 18.03
CA ARG A 142 -0.66 -9.44 17.83
C ARG A 142 -0.03 -9.19 16.46
N LEU A 143 -0.53 -8.21 15.74
CA LEU A 143 0.01 -7.73 14.47
C LEU A 143 0.55 -6.31 14.65
N PRO A 144 1.87 -6.08 14.51
CA PRO A 144 2.50 -4.82 14.92
C PRO A 144 2.33 -3.67 13.92
N TRP A 145 1.99 -3.95 12.66
CA TRP A 145 2.05 -2.97 11.57
C TRP A 145 0.85 -3.10 10.64
N ILE A 146 -0.20 -2.34 10.88
CA ILE A 146 -1.34 -2.27 9.95
C ILE A 146 -1.68 -0.82 9.69
N THR A 147 -1.61 -0.40 8.41
CA THR A 147 -1.95 0.96 8.00
C THR A 147 -3.45 1.14 7.79
N ASN A 148 -3.89 2.39 7.83
CA ASN A 148 -5.25 2.85 7.53
C ASN A 148 -6.33 2.22 8.42
N LEU A 149 -6.05 2.04 9.72
CA LEU A 149 -7.04 1.59 10.68
C LEU A 149 -7.56 2.77 11.50
N THR A 150 -8.62 3.44 11.03
CA THR A 150 -9.22 4.58 11.72
C THR A 150 -9.90 4.16 13.03
N ALA A 151 -9.94 5.05 14.02
CA ALA A 151 -10.61 4.78 15.30
C ALA A 151 -12.13 4.66 15.17
N LYS A 152 -12.74 5.20 14.10
CA LYS A 152 -14.19 5.12 13.84
C LYS A 152 -14.66 3.71 13.51
N GLY A 153 -13.80 2.92 12.89
CA GLY A 153 -14.07 1.55 12.50
C GLY A 153 -13.24 1.13 11.29
N PHE A 154 -12.88 -0.15 11.29
CA PHE A 154 -12.08 -0.73 10.22
C PHE A 154 -12.38 -2.20 9.98
N VAL A 155 -11.96 -2.68 8.82
CA VAL A 155 -11.78 -4.08 8.51
C VAL A 155 -10.33 -4.29 8.13
N THR A 156 -9.69 -5.35 8.62
CA THR A 156 -8.32 -5.69 8.22
C THR A 156 -8.24 -7.14 7.78
N ILE A 157 -7.39 -7.41 6.77
CA ILE A 157 -7.13 -8.78 6.34
C ILE A 157 -5.87 -9.28 7.03
N ILE A 158 -5.95 -10.49 7.59
CA ILE A 158 -4.88 -11.13 8.36
C ILE A 158 -4.72 -12.59 7.94
N ALA A 159 -3.56 -13.19 8.22
CA ALA A 159 -3.38 -14.65 8.18
C ALA A 159 -3.32 -15.20 9.62
N ALA A 160 -3.89 -16.38 9.80
CA ALA A 160 -3.86 -17.11 11.07
C ALA A 160 -3.61 -18.60 10.84
N GLU A 161 -2.83 -19.23 11.71
CA GLU A 161 -2.55 -20.67 11.66
C GLU A 161 -3.16 -21.41 12.87
N TYR A 162 -3.53 -22.65 12.66
CA TYR A 162 -4.01 -23.50 13.74
C TYR A 162 -2.85 -23.84 14.70
N GLU A 163 -3.05 -23.59 16.00
CA GLU A 163 -2.03 -23.82 17.03
C GLU A 163 -1.53 -25.27 17.04
N ASN A 164 -2.42 -26.21 16.76
CA ASN A 164 -2.12 -27.65 16.71
C ASN A 164 -1.56 -28.12 15.36
N GLY A 165 -1.39 -27.22 14.37
CA GLY A 165 -0.92 -27.55 13.03
C GLY A 165 -1.86 -28.47 12.22
N SER A 166 -3.13 -28.59 12.62
CA SER A 166 -4.08 -29.54 12.02
C SER A 166 -4.46 -29.21 10.57
N ASN A 167 -4.37 -27.94 10.18
CA ASN A 167 -4.79 -27.45 8.86
C ASN A 167 -3.82 -26.37 8.37
N ALA A 168 -3.89 -26.07 7.07
CA ALA A 168 -3.20 -24.93 6.47
C ALA A 168 -3.63 -23.61 7.13
N PRO A 169 -2.74 -22.61 7.19
CA PRO A 169 -3.11 -21.27 7.61
C PRO A 169 -4.22 -20.69 6.73
N ILE A 170 -5.09 -19.89 7.32
CA ILE A 170 -6.23 -19.26 6.65
C ILE A 170 -6.06 -17.75 6.55
N ILE A 171 -6.81 -17.15 5.62
CA ILE A 171 -6.95 -15.69 5.49
C ILE A 171 -8.30 -15.26 6.03
N VAL A 172 -8.31 -14.23 6.87
CA VAL A 172 -9.50 -13.73 7.57
C VAL A 172 -9.64 -12.22 7.36
N ALA A 173 -10.86 -11.75 7.09
CA ALA A 173 -11.23 -10.34 7.17
C ALA A 173 -11.76 -10.07 8.59
N LEU A 174 -11.02 -9.33 9.38
CA LEU A 174 -11.28 -9.07 10.79
C LEU A 174 -11.91 -7.68 10.98
N PRO A 175 -13.14 -7.57 11.50
CA PRO A 175 -13.75 -6.28 11.80
C PRO A 175 -13.30 -5.74 13.16
N SER A 176 -13.19 -4.41 13.28
CA SER A 176 -12.78 -3.71 14.50
C SER A 176 -13.72 -3.86 15.69
N ASN A 177 -15.00 -4.13 15.42
CA ASN A 177 -16.03 -4.27 16.45
C ASN A 177 -16.17 -5.70 17.01
N ALA A 178 -15.33 -6.64 16.57
CA ALA A 178 -15.32 -7.98 17.16
C ALA A 178 -14.80 -7.92 18.58
N GLN A 179 -15.48 -8.61 19.49
CA GLN A 179 -15.06 -8.68 20.89
C GLN A 179 -13.66 -9.28 21.02
N GLY A 180 -12.77 -8.59 21.73
CA GLY A 180 -11.38 -9.01 21.90
C GLY A 180 -10.40 -8.40 20.90
N VAL A 181 -10.89 -7.67 19.89
CA VAL A 181 -10.03 -6.88 18.98
C VAL A 181 -9.67 -5.56 19.66
N VAL A 182 -8.37 -5.28 19.77
CA VAL A 182 -7.85 -4.05 20.38
C VAL A 182 -6.95 -3.35 19.38
N ARG A 183 -7.36 -2.15 18.93
CA ARG A 183 -6.54 -1.21 18.18
C ARG A 183 -5.65 -0.45 19.16
N THR A 184 -4.34 -0.46 18.95
CA THR A 184 -3.42 0.34 19.78
C THR A 184 -3.49 1.83 19.42
N LYS A 185 -2.72 2.66 20.12
CA LYS A 185 -2.41 4.02 19.66
C LYS A 185 -1.58 3.95 18.38
N GLU A 186 -1.59 5.03 17.61
CA GLU A 186 -0.77 5.20 16.42
C GLU A 186 0.71 5.04 16.76
N LEU A 187 1.44 4.39 15.85
CA LEU A 187 2.88 4.25 15.96
C LEU A 187 3.56 5.58 15.69
N SER A 188 4.68 5.83 16.35
CA SER A 188 5.53 6.99 16.06
C SER A 188 6.44 6.65 14.88
N LEU A 189 6.17 7.24 13.72
CA LEU A 189 6.85 6.95 12.47
C LEU A 189 7.78 8.09 12.06
N VAL A 190 8.84 7.77 11.31
CA VAL A 190 9.75 8.76 10.72
C VAL A 190 9.07 9.57 9.61
N ALA A 191 8.14 8.93 8.90
CA ALA A 191 7.34 9.48 7.81
C ALA A 191 5.98 8.80 7.78
N LEU A 192 5.04 9.31 6.98
CA LEU A 192 3.70 8.70 6.80
C LEU A 192 2.90 8.65 8.11
N GLN A 193 3.13 9.57 9.04
CA GLN A 193 2.49 9.58 10.35
C GLN A 193 0.96 9.64 10.26
N GLY A 194 0.42 10.40 9.32
CA GLY A 194 -1.03 10.53 9.07
C GLY A 194 -1.69 9.31 8.42
N SER A 195 -1.00 8.16 8.35
CA SER A 195 -1.52 6.93 7.73
C SER A 195 -2.38 6.07 8.65
N ASN A 196 -2.67 6.48 9.89
CA ASN A 196 -3.37 5.64 10.88
C ASN A 196 -2.74 4.23 11.02
N THR A 197 -1.40 4.16 11.02
CA THR A 197 -0.69 2.89 11.20
C THR A 197 -0.61 2.53 12.67
N VAL A 198 -1.09 1.35 13.02
CA VAL A 198 -1.24 0.85 14.40
C VAL A 198 -0.84 -0.61 14.51
N ALA A 199 -0.73 -1.11 15.75
CA ALA A 199 -0.80 -2.53 16.01
C ALA A 199 -2.26 -2.94 16.36
N VAL A 200 -2.57 -4.21 16.11
CA VAL A 200 -3.83 -4.84 16.53
C VAL A 200 -3.52 -6.04 17.41
N GLU A 201 -4.15 -6.10 18.57
CA GLU A 201 -4.08 -7.22 19.50
C GLU A 201 -5.39 -8.00 19.44
N LEU A 202 -5.29 -9.31 19.45
CA LEU A 202 -6.41 -10.25 19.40
C LEU A 202 -6.42 -11.06 20.69
N ASN A 203 -7.44 -10.82 21.52
CA ASN A 203 -7.60 -11.43 22.84
C ASN A 203 -8.81 -12.36 22.80
N HIS A 204 -8.59 -13.63 22.43
CA HIS A 204 -9.65 -14.64 22.32
C HIS A 204 -10.84 -14.17 21.48
N VAL A 205 -10.57 -13.67 20.27
CA VAL A 205 -11.59 -13.21 19.32
C VAL A 205 -12.28 -14.44 18.72
N GLU A 206 -13.56 -14.68 18.98
CA GLU A 206 -14.31 -15.79 18.37
C GLU A 206 -14.32 -15.62 16.85
N LEU A 207 -13.82 -16.63 16.12
CA LEU A 207 -13.73 -16.60 14.67
C LEU A 207 -15.09 -16.94 14.06
N ASP A 208 -15.74 -15.94 13.47
CA ASP A 208 -16.93 -16.13 12.65
C ASP A 208 -16.53 -16.76 11.30
N PRO A 209 -17.11 -17.89 10.89
CA PRO A 209 -16.87 -18.50 9.58
C PRO A 209 -17.10 -17.55 8.40
N ASP A 210 -18.00 -16.59 8.54
CA ASP A 210 -18.29 -15.58 7.52
C ASP A 210 -17.14 -14.60 7.28
N TRP A 211 -16.14 -14.58 8.17
CA TRP A 211 -14.94 -13.73 8.00
C TRP A 211 -13.82 -14.40 7.20
N ILE A 212 -13.92 -15.71 6.94
CA ILE A 212 -12.86 -16.44 6.24
C ILE A 212 -12.85 -16.06 4.77
N ILE A 213 -11.72 -15.50 4.31
CA ILE A 213 -11.47 -15.15 2.92
C ILE A 213 -10.99 -16.36 2.12
N ALA A 214 -10.09 -17.15 2.72
CA ALA A 214 -9.55 -18.36 2.11
C ALA A 214 -9.09 -19.36 3.16
N ASN A 215 -9.25 -20.66 2.87
CA ASN A 215 -8.84 -21.76 3.76
C ASN A 215 -7.38 -22.22 3.54
N ASN A 216 -6.69 -21.67 2.53
CA ASN A 216 -5.27 -21.89 2.29
C ASN A 216 -4.61 -20.54 1.98
N ALA A 217 -3.86 -20.02 2.95
CA ALA A 217 -3.20 -18.72 2.85
C ALA A 217 -2.12 -18.69 1.76
N GLU A 218 -1.38 -19.78 1.56
CA GLU A 218 -0.29 -19.84 0.59
C GLU A 218 -0.81 -19.71 -0.83
N GLU A 219 -1.77 -20.53 -1.21
CA GLU A 219 -2.39 -20.51 -2.52
C GLU A 219 -3.07 -19.17 -2.80
N TYR A 220 -3.82 -18.68 -1.81
CA TYR A 220 -4.54 -17.44 -1.95
C TYR A 220 -3.60 -16.23 -2.12
N LEU A 221 -2.57 -16.12 -1.28
CA LEU A 221 -1.61 -15.01 -1.38
C LEU A 221 -0.78 -15.07 -2.65
N ALA A 222 -0.50 -16.26 -3.20
CA ALA A 222 0.12 -16.40 -4.51
C ALA A 222 -0.79 -15.82 -5.61
N ALA A 223 -2.09 -16.11 -5.58
CA ALA A 223 -3.05 -15.63 -6.56
C ALA A 223 -3.27 -14.10 -6.51
N VAL A 224 -3.33 -13.48 -5.32
CA VAL A 224 -3.54 -12.03 -5.17
C VAL A 224 -2.24 -11.20 -5.20
N ARG A 225 -1.08 -11.83 -5.23
CA ARG A 225 0.24 -11.17 -5.28
C ARG A 225 0.37 -10.11 -6.37
N PRO A 226 -0.09 -10.35 -7.63
CA PRO A 226 0.04 -9.36 -8.69
C PRO A 226 -0.66 -8.03 -8.37
N THR A 227 -1.85 -8.09 -7.78
CA THR A 227 -2.59 -6.88 -7.41
C THR A 227 -1.96 -6.18 -6.22
N PHE A 228 -1.53 -6.92 -5.21
CA PHE A 228 -0.86 -6.40 -4.03
C PHE A 228 0.43 -5.64 -4.38
N LEU A 229 1.33 -6.27 -5.13
CA LEU A 229 2.61 -5.67 -5.53
C LEU A 229 2.46 -4.61 -6.61
N GLY A 230 1.49 -4.77 -7.52
CA GLY A 230 1.20 -3.76 -8.54
C GLY A 230 0.83 -2.41 -7.93
N LEU A 231 0.00 -2.41 -6.91
CA LEU A 231 -0.35 -1.20 -6.16
C LEU A 231 0.84 -0.65 -5.34
N GLN A 232 1.74 -1.50 -4.84
CA GLN A 232 2.98 -1.02 -4.20
C GLN A 232 3.91 -0.34 -5.21
N CYS A 233 4.05 -0.90 -6.41
CA CYS A 233 4.83 -0.26 -7.48
C CYS A 233 4.24 1.09 -7.85
N ALA A 234 2.90 1.24 -7.88
CA ALA A 234 2.23 2.49 -8.17
C ALA A 234 2.63 3.62 -7.21
N MET A 235 2.75 3.34 -5.91
CA MET A 235 3.25 4.31 -4.92
C MET A 235 4.66 4.79 -5.27
N ALA A 236 5.55 3.86 -5.57
CA ALA A 236 6.93 4.16 -5.92
C ALA A 236 7.04 4.94 -7.24
N PHE A 237 6.24 4.57 -8.26
CA PHE A 237 6.17 5.30 -9.52
C PHE A 237 5.74 6.76 -9.31
N GLY A 238 4.72 6.99 -8.47
CA GLY A 238 4.25 8.34 -8.17
C GLY A 238 5.32 9.21 -7.54
N LEU A 239 6.02 8.70 -6.52
CA LEU A 239 7.08 9.44 -5.85
C LEU A 239 8.28 9.71 -6.77
N ALA A 240 8.72 8.71 -7.55
CA ALA A 240 9.79 8.89 -8.53
C ALA A 240 9.41 9.93 -9.59
N ALA A 241 8.20 9.86 -10.15
CA ALA A 241 7.70 10.81 -11.13
C ALA A 241 7.68 12.24 -10.58
N ARG A 242 7.26 12.44 -9.32
CA ARG A 242 7.29 13.77 -8.68
C ARG A 242 8.71 14.27 -8.50
N SER A 243 9.62 13.46 -7.99
CA SER A 243 11.01 13.83 -7.80
C SER A 243 11.66 14.23 -9.14
N LEU A 244 11.44 13.45 -10.20
CA LEU A 244 11.93 13.76 -11.55
C LEU A 244 11.30 15.04 -12.12
N ALA A 245 10.03 15.33 -11.83
CA ALA A 245 9.42 16.60 -12.23
C ALA A 245 10.12 17.81 -11.59
N GLU A 246 10.52 17.71 -10.31
CA GLU A 246 11.29 18.76 -9.64
C GLU A 246 12.70 18.91 -10.22
N VAL A 247 13.35 17.79 -10.57
CA VAL A 247 14.64 17.85 -11.31
C VAL A 247 14.46 18.58 -12.64
N LYS A 248 13.42 18.22 -13.41
CA LYS A 248 13.12 18.89 -14.68
C LYS A 248 12.93 20.40 -14.51
N ASN A 249 12.16 20.81 -13.52
CA ASN A 249 11.98 22.22 -13.21
C ASN A 249 13.33 22.92 -12.92
N ALA A 250 14.21 22.27 -12.18
CA ALA A 250 15.54 22.82 -11.91
C ALA A 250 16.41 22.89 -13.19
N LEU A 251 16.34 21.89 -14.07
CA LEU A 251 17.05 21.90 -15.36
C LEU A 251 16.57 23.05 -16.27
N ASP A 252 15.27 23.33 -16.26
CA ASP A 252 14.66 24.34 -17.14
C ASP A 252 14.89 25.79 -16.66
N TYR A 253 15.01 26.00 -15.33
CA TYR A 253 14.97 27.34 -14.73
C TYR A 253 16.21 27.74 -13.90
N VAL A 254 17.16 26.84 -13.67
CA VAL A 254 18.35 27.11 -12.87
C VAL A 254 19.61 26.96 -13.72
N GLU A 255 20.39 28.04 -13.84
CA GLU A 255 21.66 28.00 -14.56
C GLU A 255 22.61 26.91 -14.00
N ASN A 256 23.43 26.34 -14.90
CA ASN A 256 24.44 25.33 -14.60
C ASN A 256 23.89 23.98 -14.06
N ARG A 257 22.60 23.68 -14.28
CA ARG A 257 22.01 22.36 -13.94
C ARG A 257 22.02 21.38 -15.13
N SER A 258 22.30 21.84 -16.34
CA SER A 258 22.33 21.01 -17.56
C SER A 258 23.28 19.82 -17.49
N VAL A 259 24.31 19.86 -16.63
CA VAL A 259 25.21 18.75 -16.34
C VAL A 259 24.49 17.51 -15.79
N LEU A 260 23.34 17.68 -15.13
CA LEU A 260 22.52 16.59 -14.58
C LEU A 260 21.59 15.95 -15.61
N LYS A 261 21.48 16.54 -16.81
CA LYS A 261 20.52 16.06 -17.82
C LYS A 261 20.74 14.60 -18.25
N PRO A 262 21.97 14.08 -18.47
CA PRO A 262 22.16 12.68 -18.84
C PRO A 262 21.62 11.72 -17.77
N GLU A 263 21.87 11.99 -16.49
CA GLU A 263 21.38 11.17 -15.37
C GLU A 263 19.86 11.24 -15.24
N TYR A 264 19.27 12.44 -15.42
CA TYR A 264 17.84 12.66 -15.48
C TYR A 264 17.19 11.82 -16.58
N ASP A 265 17.70 11.88 -17.81
CA ASP A 265 17.15 11.14 -18.95
C ASP A 265 17.19 9.61 -18.70
N VAL A 266 18.25 9.10 -18.06
CA VAL A 266 18.36 7.69 -17.66
C VAL A 266 17.26 7.31 -16.67
N GLN A 267 17.00 8.13 -15.65
CA GLN A 267 15.98 7.79 -14.65
C GLN A 267 14.56 7.90 -15.24
N VAL A 268 14.29 8.87 -16.08
CA VAL A 268 13.00 8.98 -16.80
C VAL A 268 12.75 7.75 -17.68
N GLN A 269 13.76 7.29 -18.41
CA GLN A 269 13.62 6.10 -19.27
C GLN A 269 13.41 4.82 -18.45
N LYS A 270 14.14 4.66 -17.35
CA LYS A 270 13.96 3.50 -16.43
C LYS A 270 12.56 3.49 -15.82
N LEU A 271 12.06 4.65 -15.37
CA LEU A 271 10.71 4.75 -14.82
C LEU A 271 9.67 4.35 -15.85
N ALA A 272 9.77 4.86 -17.07
CA ALA A 272 8.85 4.55 -18.17
C ALA A 272 8.88 3.04 -18.53
N ASP A 273 10.07 2.44 -18.60
CA ASP A 273 10.23 1.00 -18.86
C ASP A 273 9.55 0.15 -17.78
N LEU A 274 9.75 0.48 -16.50
CA LEU A 274 9.14 -0.25 -15.38
C LEU A 274 7.61 -0.13 -15.38
N GLU A 275 7.06 1.04 -15.63
CA GLU A 275 5.62 1.26 -15.77
C GLU A 275 5.05 0.44 -16.94
N GLN A 276 5.74 0.40 -18.07
CA GLN A 276 5.36 -0.38 -19.25
C GLN A 276 5.41 -1.88 -18.96
N ARG A 277 6.48 -2.38 -18.35
CA ARG A 277 6.63 -3.81 -17.97
C ARG A 277 5.52 -4.26 -17.02
N LEU A 278 5.19 -3.44 -16.02
CA LEU A 278 4.07 -3.72 -15.10
C LEU A 278 2.74 -3.78 -15.86
N ALA A 279 2.45 -2.77 -16.69
CA ALA A 279 1.21 -2.71 -17.45
C ALA A 279 1.05 -3.87 -18.44
N GLN A 280 2.13 -4.28 -19.12
CA GLN A 280 2.14 -5.42 -20.03
C GLN A 280 1.92 -6.75 -19.30
N GLY A 281 2.58 -6.96 -18.16
CA GLY A 281 2.39 -8.17 -17.36
C GLY A 281 0.98 -8.30 -16.80
N LEU A 282 0.39 -7.18 -16.32
CA LEU A 282 -1.00 -7.17 -15.84
C LEU A 282 -2.05 -7.29 -16.96
N ALA A 283 -1.67 -7.06 -18.22
CA ALA A 283 -2.56 -7.24 -19.36
C ALA A 283 -2.68 -8.71 -19.80
N GLN A 284 -1.76 -9.56 -19.38
CA GLN A 284 -1.72 -10.97 -19.68
C GLN A 284 -2.27 -11.75 -18.49
N GLU A 285 -3.25 -12.59 -18.75
CA GLU A 285 -3.85 -13.43 -17.73
C GLU A 285 -2.79 -14.31 -17.05
N ASN A 286 -2.78 -14.33 -15.73
CA ASN A 286 -1.88 -15.13 -14.89
C ASN A 286 -0.37 -14.89 -15.06
N TYR A 287 0.08 -13.96 -15.92
CA TYR A 287 1.51 -13.79 -16.21
C TYR A 287 2.38 -13.64 -14.96
N PHE A 288 1.99 -12.77 -14.01
CA PHE A 288 2.75 -12.58 -12.78
C PHE A 288 2.51 -13.64 -11.70
N ILE A 289 1.49 -14.48 -11.86
CA ILE A 289 1.31 -15.68 -11.02
C ILE A 289 2.31 -16.74 -11.47
N GLU A 290 2.42 -16.97 -12.77
CA GLU A 290 3.33 -17.94 -13.38
C GLU A 290 4.79 -17.46 -13.38
N ASN A 291 5.00 -16.14 -13.48
CA ASN A 291 6.31 -15.49 -13.53
C ASN A 291 6.51 -14.48 -12.38
N PRO A 292 6.46 -14.90 -11.10
CA PRO A 292 6.53 -13.98 -9.97
C PRO A 292 7.84 -13.19 -9.90
N LYS A 293 8.95 -13.76 -10.37
CA LYS A 293 10.25 -13.09 -10.40
C LYS A 293 10.26 -11.85 -11.28
N ALA A 294 9.47 -11.82 -12.36
CA ALA A 294 9.34 -10.64 -13.21
C ALA A 294 8.76 -9.44 -12.41
N LEU A 295 7.73 -9.69 -11.60
CA LEU A 295 7.13 -8.68 -10.74
C LEU A 295 8.05 -8.26 -9.58
N PHE A 296 8.78 -9.23 -8.99
CA PHE A 296 9.75 -8.94 -7.93
C PHE A 296 10.87 -8.01 -8.42
N ASN A 297 11.38 -8.24 -9.64
CA ASN A 297 12.39 -7.38 -10.25
C ASN A 297 11.84 -5.96 -10.46
N ILE A 298 10.62 -5.80 -11.00
CA ILE A 298 9.99 -4.48 -11.14
C ILE A 298 9.91 -3.77 -9.77
N ARG A 299 9.48 -4.49 -8.71
CA ARG A 299 9.35 -3.95 -7.36
C ARG A 299 10.68 -3.53 -6.74
N ILE A 300 11.76 -4.25 -7.01
CA ILE A 300 13.11 -3.92 -6.56
C ILE A 300 13.65 -2.72 -7.36
N GLU A 301 13.60 -2.80 -8.68
CA GLU A 301 14.15 -1.80 -9.59
C GLU A 301 13.49 -0.41 -9.38
N VAL A 302 12.17 -0.36 -9.12
CA VAL A 302 11.49 0.92 -8.87
C VAL A 302 11.94 1.58 -7.58
N VAL A 303 12.29 0.82 -6.54
CA VAL A 303 12.88 1.38 -5.30
C VAL A 303 14.23 2.04 -5.59
N ASP A 304 15.05 1.40 -6.42
CA ASP A 304 16.34 1.97 -6.83
C ASP A 304 16.13 3.25 -7.68
N VAL A 305 15.13 3.27 -8.58
CA VAL A 305 14.77 4.49 -9.34
C VAL A 305 14.33 5.61 -8.41
N VAL A 306 13.50 5.34 -7.39
CA VAL A 306 13.11 6.34 -6.38
C VAL A 306 14.32 6.93 -5.67
N ALA A 307 15.22 6.07 -5.18
CA ALA A 307 16.41 6.50 -4.46
C ALA A 307 17.33 7.40 -5.33
N GLN A 308 17.55 7.00 -6.59
CA GLN A 308 18.36 7.79 -7.53
C GLN A 308 17.66 9.11 -7.93
N SER A 309 16.34 9.09 -8.12
CA SER A 309 15.58 10.29 -8.43
C SER A 309 15.62 11.32 -7.30
N LEU A 310 15.51 10.87 -6.04
CA LEU A 310 15.62 11.74 -4.87
C LEU A 310 17.04 12.30 -4.69
N LEU A 311 18.09 11.50 -4.92
CA LEU A 311 19.46 11.98 -4.89
C LEU A 311 19.71 13.04 -5.99
N LEU A 312 19.14 12.82 -7.17
CA LEU A 312 19.24 13.75 -8.28
C LEU A 312 18.46 15.05 -8.00
N GLU A 313 17.27 14.95 -7.37
CA GLU A 313 16.49 16.12 -6.93
C GLU A 313 17.27 16.96 -5.90
N LEU A 314 17.95 16.32 -4.95
CA LEU A 314 18.78 17.03 -3.98
C LEU A 314 19.92 17.80 -4.69
N GLN A 315 20.61 17.15 -5.62
CA GLN A 315 21.68 17.81 -6.41
C GLN A 315 21.12 18.98 -7.22
N ALA A 316 19.98 18.80 -7.88
CA ALA A 316 19.34 19.83 -8.67
C ALA A 316 18.85 21.02 -7.80
N SER A 317 18.36 20.75 -6.61
CA SER A 317 17.92 21.76 -5.64
C SER A 317 19.08 22.52 -4.98
N GLY A 318 20.26 21.86 -4.89
CA GLY A 318 21.40 22.37 -4.16
C GLY A 318 21.12 22.60 -2.67
N GLY A 319 21.83 23.52 -2.04
CA GLY A 319 21.67 23.82 -0.61
C GLY A 319 20.25 24.22 -0.18
N ARG A 320 19.44 24.74 -1.09
CA ARG A 320 18.03 25.08 -0.80
C ARG A 320 17.20 23.85 -0.45
N GLY A 321 17.45 22.71 -1.12
CA GLY A 321 16.75 21.44 -0.81
C GLY A 321 17.05 20.90 0.57
N TYR A 322 18.11 21.36 1.22
CA TYR A 322 18.53 20.94 2.57
C TYR A 322 18.00 21.84 3.71
N LEU A 323 17.24 22.89 3.38
CA LEU A 323 16.65 23.79 4.36
C LEU A 323 15.22 23.35 4.70
N GLN A 324 14.90 23.28 5.99
CA GLN A 324 13.57 22.84 6.48
C GLN A 324 12.42 23.77 6.01
N ASN A 325 12.68 25.08 5.85
CA ASN A 325 11.65 26.08 5.58
C ASN A 325 11.86 26.81 4.24
N ALA A 326 12.50 26.16 3.27
CA ALA A 326 12.85 26.78 1.98
C ALA A 326 11.69 26.81 0.94
N GLY A 327 10.49 26.41 1.31
CA GLY A 327 9.37 26.24 0.39
C GLY A 327 9.53 25.04 -0.56
N SER A 328 10.47 24.13 -0.26
CA SER A 328 10.71 22.89 -1.00
C SER A 328 10.22 21.70 -0.17
N ASP A 329 9.37 20.87 -0.78
CA ASP A 329 8.88 19.62 -0.15
C ASP A 329 9.90 18.46 -0.26
N PHE A 330 11.13 18.73 -0.66
CA PHE A 330 12.15 17.70 -0.86
C PHE A 330 12.35 16.82 0.40
N ILE A 331 12.50 17.44 1.58
CA ILE A 331 12.75 16.71 2.83
C ILE A 331 11.59 15.76 3.16
N ARG A 332 10.35 16.13 2.85
CA ARG A 332 9.21 15.23 2.97
C ARG A 332 9.36 14.04 2.03
N ARG A 333 9.59 14.28 0.74
CA ARG A 333 9.78 13.20 -0.24
C ARG A 333 10.94 12.28 0.10
N TRP A 334 12.03 12.83 0.65
CA TRP A 334 13.17 12.07 1.13
C TRP A 334 12.79 11.10 2.27
N ARG A 335 12.04 11.57 3.28
CA ARG A 335 11.53 10.73 4.37
C ARG A 335 10.55 9.67 3.85
N GLU A 336 9.59 10.08 3.03
CA GLU A 336 8.62 9.19 2.39
C GLU A 336 9.32 8.10 1.56
N GLY A 337 10.35 8.46 0.79
CA GLY A 337 11.12 7.53 -0.03
C GLY A 337 11.85 6.45 0.77
N ALA A 338 12.32 6.79 1.97
CA ALA A 338 13.00 5.84 2.86
C ALA A 338 12.09 4.67 3.31
N PHE A 339 10.76 4.82 3.24
CA PHE A 339 9.81 3.77 3.55
C PHE A 339 9.72 2.68 2.47
N LEU A 340 9.87 3.01 1.20
CA LEU A 340 9.63 2.09 0.09
C LEU A 340 10.49 0.82 0.08
N PRO A 341 11.79 0.85 0.47
CA PRO A 341 12.59 -0.37 0.57
C PRO A 341 12.14 -1.32 1.68
N VAL A 342 11.42 -0.84 2.70
CA VAL A 342 11.07 -1.63 3.90
C VAL A 342 9.61 -2.09 3.94
N VAL A 343 8.70 -1.49 3.14
CA VAL A 343 7.30 -1.97 3.08
C VAL A 343 7.26 -3.41 2.57
N THR A 344 6.54 -4.27 3.29
CA THR A 344 6.52 -5.73 3.05
C THR A 344 5.70 -6.12 1.81
N PRO A 345 6.21 -7.01 0.92
CA PRO A 345 7.54 -7.59 0.97
C PRO A 345 8.63 -6.55 0.70
N SER A 346 9.62 -6.51 1.59
CA SER A 346 10.72 -5.55 1.48
C SER A 346 11.63 -5.87 0.29
N ALA A 347 12.37 -4.88 -0.18
CA ALA A 347 13.38 -5.10 -1.23
C ALA A 347 14.38 -6.20 -0.83
N LEU A 348 14.78 -6.25 0.45
CA LEU A 348 15.63 -7.31 0.98
C LEU A 348 14.99 -8.69 0.84
N GLN A 349 13.73 -8.86 1.28
CA GLN A 349 13.01 -10.14 1.15
C GLN A 349 12.93 -10.62 -0.29
N LEU A 350 12.57 -9.73 -1.22
CA LEU A 350 12.48 -10.08 -2.64
C LEU A 350 13.83 -10.46 -3.24
N LYS A 351 14.91 -9.74 -2.88
CA LYS A 351 16.28 -10.08 -3.29
C LYS A 351 16.70 -11.47 -2.76
N THR A 352 16.36 -11.78 -1.51
CA THR A 352 16.63 -13.10 -0.92
C THR A 352 15.91 -14.22 -1.67
N ILE A 353 14.61 -14.03 -1.97
CA ILE A 353 13.82 -15.00 -2.75
C ILE A 353 14.42 -15.21 -4.15
N LEU A 354 14.90 -14.16 -4.80
CA LEU A 354 15.50 -14.26 -6.14
C LEU A 354 16.85 -14.98 -6.14
N GLN A 355 17.57 -15.00 -5.02
CA GLN A 355 18.87 -15.67 -4.88
C GLN A 355 18.76 -17.13 -4.45
N ALA A 356 17.65 -17.53 -3.83
CA ALA A 356 17.43 -18.86 -3.27
C ALA A 356 17.12 -19.95 -4.33
N VAL A 357 17.27 -19.65 -5.63
CA VAL A 357 16.92 -20.57 -6.74
C VAL A 357 18.10 -20.83 -7.64
#